data_3b70f7e87495041949355a4cb5af8da7
#
_entry.id   3b70f7e87495041949355a4cb5af8da7
#
_cell.length_a   1.000
_cell.length_b   1.000
_cell.length_c   1.000
_cell.angle_alpha   90.00
_cell.angle_beta   90.00
_cell.angle_gamma   90.00
#
_symmetry.space_group_name_H-M   'P 1'
#
loop_
_entity.id
_entity.type
_entity.pdbx_description
1 polymer ?
#
loop_
_entity_poly.entity_id
_entity_poly.type
_entity_poly.pdbx_seq_one_letter_code
_entity_poly.pdbx_strand_id
1 'polypeptide(L)'
;MVYDMAIDQWPCCTAKVRRRKGGIWMDCRDSALFAGVDEQSCRNMLTCFGAYERRFAAGQTILVCGEQQEMIGVLLSGSAELVRLHPDGSRTVLETMDEGSVFGEELAFTGFCDGSAVIACREDCRILFMRYDQITKRCENACDCHSQVVTNLFRLLSRKSLHLSQRIEVLSCRSIREKLMCFFHQQSDLSGSRSFPLPFSLSALAEYISADRSAMMRELKKLREEQLIRTEGHTVTLL
;
A
#
# COMPACT_ATOMS: atom_id res chain seq x y z
N MET A 1 -12.02 6.19 -11.22
CA MET A 1 -11.19 7.30 -10.70
C MET A 1 -10.75 6.88 -9.31
N VAL A 2 -9.52 6.43 -9.13
CA VAL A 2 -9.10 5.70 -7.94
C VAL A 2 -7.64 5.95 -7.61
N TYR A 3 -7.38 6.17 -6.47
CA TYR A 3 -6.37 6.20 -5.41
C TYR A 3 -4.93 5.96 -5.85
N ASP A 4 -4.19 7.05 -5.85
CA ASP A 4 -2.75 7.09 -5.71
C ASP A 4 -2.46 7.22 -4.20
N MET A 5 -2.47 6.10 -3.50
CA MET A 5 -1.99 6.03 -2.12
C MET A 5 -0.72 5.19 -2.12
N ALA A 6 0.40 5.87 -2.29
CA ALA A 6 1.69 5.28 -1.94
C ALA A 6 1.65 4.88 -0.45
N ILE A 7 1.84 3.60 -0.18
CA ILE A 7 1.93 3.04 1.19
C ILE A 7 3.08 3.71 1.97
N ASP A 8 4.01 4.34 1.26
CA ASP A 8 5.25 4.93 1.79
C ASP A 8 5.12 6.34 2.38
N GLN A 9 3.95 6.97 2.33
CA GLN A 9 3.77 8.34 2.87
C GLN A 9 3.35 8.40 4.34
N TRP A 10 3.35 7.25 5.02
CA TRP A 10 3.07 7.20 6.46
C TRP A 10 4.33 7.43 7.29
N PRO A 11 4.26 8.11 8.46
CA PRO A 11 5.41 8.51 9.26
C PRO A 11 6.34 7.38 9.74
N CYS A 12 5.94 6.12 9.57
CA CYS A 12 6.77 4.98 9.95
C CYS A 12 7.64 4.42 8.81
N CYS A 13 7.54 4.97 7.58
CA CYS A 13 8.31 4.53 6.40
C CYS A 13 9.22 5.63 5.84
N THR A 14 9.83 6.47 6.70
CA THR A 14 10.77 7.52 6.26
C THR A 14 12.18 7.03 5.93
N ALA A 15 12.33 5.84 5.39
CA ALA A 15 13.59 5.43 4.79
C ALA A 15 13.64 5.94 3.34
N LYS A 16 14.25 7.11 3.12
CA LYS A 16 14.62 7.57 1.77
C LYS A 16 15.48 6.50 1.11
N VAL A 17 14.88 5.75 0.19
CA VAL A 17 15.59 4.74 -0.58
C VAL A 17 16.59 5.44 -1.50
N ARG A 18 17.87 5.31 -1.18
CA ARG A 18 18.96 5.68 -2.09
C ARG A 18 19.14 4.54 -3.08
N ARG A 19 18.99 4.81 -4.39
CA ARG A 19 19.38 3.88 -5.45
C ARG A 19 20.81 3.40 -5.21
N ARG A 20 20.96 2.15 -4.76
CA ARG A 20 22.27 1.49 -4.59
C ARG A 20 22.42 0.39 -5.64
N LYS A 21 23.59 0.35 -6.29
CA LYS A 21 24.03 -0.78 -7.13
C LYS A 21 24.29 -1.96 -6.18
N GLY A 22 23.33 -2.88 -6.06
CA GLY A 22 23.43 -4.07 -5.22
C GLY A 22 22.59 -5.20 -5.79
N GLY A 23 22.86 -6.45 -5.40
CA GLY A 23 22.08 -7.62 -5.82
C GLY A 23 20.63 -7.62 -5.27
N ILE A 24 19.79 -8.55 -5.75
CA ILE A 24 18.35 -8.72 -5.38
C ILE A 24 18.09 -8.57 -3.88
N TRP A 25 18.96 -9.09 -3.04
CA TRP A 25 18.84 -9.07 -1.60
C TRP A 25 18.97 -7.66 -0.97
N MET A 26 19.69 -6.73 -1.61
CA MET A 26 19.81 -5.35 -1.10
C MET A 26 18.50 -4.58 -1.31
N ASP A 27 17.82 -4.87 -2.39
CA ASP A 27 16.53 -4.23 -2.71
C ASP A 27 15.40 -4.80 -1.84
N CYS A 28 15.47 -6.10 -1.45
CA CYS A 28 14.49 -6.72 -0.56
C CYS A 28 14.49 -6.18 0.87
N ARG A 29 15.66 -5.72 1.37
CA ARG A 29 15.79 -5.20 2.74
C ARG A 29 14.98 -3.93 2.98
N ASP A 30 14.68 -3.20 1.92
CA ASP A 30 13.88 -1.98 1.99
C ASP A 30 12.38 -2.28 2.05
N SER A 31 11.97 -3.53 1.78
CA SER A 31 10.58 -3.97 1.96
C SER A 31 10.25 -4.21 3.43
N ALA A 32 9.07 -3.75 3.85
CA ALA A 32 8.54 -3.99 5.20
C ALA A 32 8.39 -5.49 5.53
N LEU A 33 8.33 -6.37 4.52
CA LEU A 33 8.27 -7.83 4.70
C LEU A 33 9.53 -8.38 5.36
N PHE A 34 10.71 -7.83 5.03
CA PHE A 34 12.00 -8.27 5.56
C PHE A 34 12.53 -7.38 6.69
N ALA A 35 11.69 -6.50 7.25
CA ALA A 35 12.09 -5.63 8.34
C ALA A 35 12.62 -6.42 9.54
N GLY A 36 13.82 -6.06 10.02
CA GLY A 36 14.48 -6.72 11.17
C GLY A 36 15.18 -8.04 10.84
N VAL A 37 15.23 -8.45 9.57
CA VAL A 37 16.00 -9.63 9.12
C VAL A 37 17.39 -9.17 8.67
N ASP A 38 18.44 -9.85 9.16
CA ASP A 38 19.80 -9.57 8.74
C ASP A 38 20.07 -10.07 7.31
N GLU A 39 21.17 -9.56 6.70
CA GLU A 39 21.50 -9.83 5.31
C GLU A 39 21.70 -11.31 4.99
N GLN A 40 22.42 -12.04 5.85
CA GLN A 40 22.73 -13.45 5.60
C GLN A 40 21.46 -14.30 5.73
N SER A 41 20.64 -14.01 6.71
CA SER A 41 19.33 -14.66 6.90
C SER A 41 18.40 -14.37 5.75
N CYS A 42 18.34 -13.12 5.26
CA CYS A 42 17.54 -12.76 4.11
C CYS A 42 17.93 -13.54 2.86
N ARG A 43 19.24 -13.68 2.57
CA ARG A 43 19.73 -14.49 1.44
C ARG A 43 19.32 -15.97 1.55
N ASN A 44 19.45 -16.54 2.73
CA ASN A 44 19.06 -17.93 2.98
C ASN A 44 17.54 -18.11 2.78
N MET A 45 16.75 -17.15 3.27
CA MET A 45 15.29 -17.20 3.17
C MET A 45 14.81 -17.05 1.73
N LEU A 46 15.45 -16.22 0.89
CA LEU A 46 15.11 -16.14 -0.53
C LEU A 46 15.22 -17.50 -1.20
N THR A 47 16.23 -18.29 -0.86
CA THR A 47 16.36 -19.67 -1.34
C THR A 47 15.27 -20.58 -0.78
N CYS A 48 14.97 -20.50 0.52
CA CYS A 48 13.92 -21.29 1.16
C CYS A 48 12.53 -20.98 0.60
N PHE A 49 12.25 -19.72 0.26
CA PHE A 49 10.96 -19.29 -0.31
C PHE A 49 10.85 -19.54 -1.81
N GLY A 50 11.87 -20.14 -2.44
CA GLY A 50 11.90 -20.33 -3.89
C GLY A 50 11.81 -19.01 -4.63
N ALA A 51 12.44 -17.96 -4.08
CA ALA A 51 12.34 -16.61 -4.59
C ALA A 51 13.04 -16.47 -5.94
N TYR A 52 12.42 -15.74 -6.86
CA TYR A 52 13.01 -15.38 -8.14
C TYR A 52 12.59 -13.97 -8.57
N GLU A 53 13.49 -13.27 -9.25
CA GLU A 53 13.21 -11.95 -9.82
C GLU A 53 12.64 -12.08 -11.23
N ARG A 54 11.66 -11.24 -11.54
CA ARG A 54 11.15 -11.05 -12.89
C ARG A 54 11.03 -9.55 -13.20
N ARG A 55 11.29 -9.21 -14.47
CA ARG A 55 11.15 -7.85 -14.98
C ARG A 55 9.94 -7.74 -15.88
N PHE A 56 9.24 -6.62 -15.78
CA PHE A 56 8.08 -6.31 -16.59
C PHE A 56 8.24 -4.89 -17.14
N ALA A 57 7.88 -4.69 -18.40
CA ALA A 57 7.84 -3.37 -19.00
C ALA A 57 6.56 -2.61 -18.58
N ALA A 58 6.60 -1.30 -18.68
CA ALA A 58 5.42 -0.45 -18.50
C ALA A 58 4.23 -0.96 -19.32
N GLY A 59 3.05 -1.03 -18.71
CA GLY A 59 1.82 -1.55 -19.32
C GLY A 59 1.67 -3.07 -19.35
N GLN A 60 2.70 -3.85 -18.97
CA GLN A 60 2.57 -5.30 -18.89
C GLN A 60 1.75 -5.74 -17.67
N THR A 61 0.94 -6.78 -17.85
CA THR A 61 0.23 -7.45 -16.76
C THR A 61 1.20 -8.34 -16.00
N ILE A 62 1.22 -8.17 -14.68
CA ILE A 62 2.03 -8.95 -13.74
C ILE A 62 1.27 -10.20 -13.31
N LEU A 63 0.02 -10.02 -12.88
CA LEU A 63 -0.88 -11.05 -12.38
C LEU A 63 -2.29 -10.80 -12.88
N VAL A 64 -3.00 -11.89 -13.20
CA VAL A 64 -4.44 -11.89 -13.45
C VAL A 64 -5.11 -12.55 -12.25
N CYS A 65 -6.01 -11.85 -11.61
CA CYS A 65 -6.79 -12.42 -10.51
C CYS A 65 -7.72 -13.52 -11.07
N GLY A 66 -7.71 -14.71 -10.46
CA GLY A 66 -8.50 -15.87 -10.92
C GLY A 66 -7.68 -17.05 -11.41
N GLU A 67 -6.42 -16.84 -11.75
CA GLU A 67 -5.48 -17.96 -11.90
C GLU A 67 -5.01 -18.42 -10.52
N GLN A 68 -4.83 -19.72 -10.31
CA GLN A 68 -4.28 -20.26 -9.07
C GLN A 68 -2.86 -19.70 -8.87
N GLN A 69 -2.73 -18.65 -8.07
CA GLN A 69 -1.47 -17.99 -7.81
C GLN A 69 -1.03 -18.30 -6.37
N GLU A 70 -0.02 -19.13 -6.24
CA GLU A 70 0.61 -19.44 -4.96
C GLU A 70 1.81 -18.52 -4.66
N MET A 71 1.80 -17.30 -5.22
CA MET A 71 2.95 -16.41 -5.19
C MET A 71 2.60 -15.08 -4.54
N ILE A 72 3.51 -14.61 -3.72
CA ILE A 72 3.55 -13.24 -3.20
C ILE A 72 4.63 -12.47 -3.95
N GLY A 73 4.32 -11.26 -4.41
CA GLY A 73 5.26 -10.35 -5.06
C GLY A 73 5.72 -9.25 -4.13
N VAL A 74 7.00 -8.87 -4.25
CA VAL A 74 7.56 -7.65 -3.66
C VAL A 74 8.06 -6.78 -4.80
N LEU A 75 7.59 -5.54 -4.88
CA LEU A 75 8.04 -4.58 -5.89
C LEU A 75 9.41 -4.03 -5.50
N LEU A 76 10.45 -4.43 -6.24
CA LEU A 76 11.84 -4.01 -5.98
C LEU A 76 12.16 -2.65 -6.60
N SER A 77 11.49 -2.30 -7.70
CA SER A 77 11.59 -0.97 -8.34
C SER A 77 10.45 -0.76 -9.33
N GLY A 78 10.13 0.49 -9.64
CA GLY A 78 9.04 0.90 -10.51
C GLY A 78 7.75 1.14 -9.76
N SER A 79 6.62 1.21 -10.48
CA SER A 79 5.29 1.34 -9.91
C SER A 79 4.29 0.46 -10.65
N ALA A 80 3.31 -0.07 -9.92
CA ALA A 80 2.26 -0.95 -10.43
C ALA A 80 0.89 -0.55 -9.87
N GLU A 81 -0.17 -1.05 -10.50
CA GLU A 81 -1.54 -0.79 -10.05
C GLU A 81 -2.37 -2.08 -10.07
N LEU A 82 -3.21 -2.27 -9.07
CA LEU A 82 -4.30 -3.25 -9.08
C LEU A 82 -5.49 -2.59 -9.76
N VAL A 83 -5.92 -3.14 -10.88
CA VAL A 83 -6.97 -2.57 -11.73
C VAL A 83 -8.10 -3.56 -11.89
N ARG A 84 -9.34 -3.11 -11.72
CA ARG A 84 -10.53 -3.86 -12.14
C ARG A 84 -10.91 -3.47 -13.56
N LEU A 85 -11.07 -4.46 -14.42
CA LEU A 85 -11.55 -4.30 -15.78
C LEU A 85 -13.06 -4.52 -15.81
N HIS A 86 -13.79 -3.57 -16.39
CA HIS A 86 -15.24 -3.65 -16.54
C HIS A 86 -15.62 -4.16 -17.94
N PRO A 87 -16.80 -4.78 -18.08
CA PRO A 87 -17.27 -5.32 -19.39
C PRO A 87 -17.41 -4.24 -20.48
N ASP A 88 -17.60 -2.97 -20.10
CA ASP A 88 -17.68 -1.82 -21.01
C ASP A 88 -16.31 -1.31 -21.48
N GLY A 89 -15.21 -1.98 -21.07
CA GLY A 89 -13.84 -1.59 -21.36
C GLY A 89 -13.28 -0.49 -20.47
N SER A 90 -14.06 0.03 -19.53
CA SER A 90 -13.56 0.96 -18.52
C SER A 90 -12.71 0.23 -17.49
N ARG A 91 -11.83 0.98 -16.82
CA ARG A 91 -10.98 0.43 -15.75
C ARG A 91 -11.10 1.25 -14.48
N THR A 92 -11.08 0.56 -13.35
CA THR A 92 -11.04 1.17 -12.02
C THR A 92 -9.74 0.75 -11.34
N VAL A 93 -8.89 1.71 -11.01
CA VAL A 93 -7.70 1.45 -10.19
C VAL A 93 -8.16 1.21 -8.75
N LEU A 94 -7.85 0.09 -8.17
CA LEU A 94 -8.20 -0.29 -6.80
C LEU A 94 -7.09 0.05 -5.81
N GLU A 95 -5.83 -0.16 -6.20
CA GLU A 95 -4.64 0.08 -5.38
C GLU A 95 -3.48 0.50 -6.29
N THR A 96 -2.64 1.41 -5.83
CA THR A 96 -1.35 1.75 -6.43
C THR A 96 -0.23 1.21 -5.55
N MET A 97 0.81 0.68 -6.16
CA MET A 97 1.93 0.04 -5.51
C MET A 97 3.23 0.68 -5.98
N ASP A 98 4.07 1.07 -5.03
CA ASP A 98 5.40 1.60 -5.24
C ASP A 98 6.48 0.63 -4.72
N GLU A 99 7.74 1.01 -4.86
CA GLU A 99 8.89 0.24 -4.39
C GLU A 99 8.75 -0.15 -2.91
N GLY A 100 8.98 -1.42 -2.59
CA GLY A 100 8.80 -2.00 -1.27
C GLY A 100 7.41 -2.61 -1.02
N SER A 101 6.42 -2.31 -1.87
CA SER A 101 5.07 -2.84 -1.73
C SER A 101 5.02 -4.35 -1.89
N VAL A 102 4.15 -4.98 -1.09
CA VAL A 102 3.86 -6.42 -1.16
C VAL A 102 2.47 -6.60 -1.76
N PHE A 103 2.31 -7.56 -2.66
CA PHE A 103 1.05 -7.86 -3.33
C PHE A 103 0.89 -9.36 -3.61
N GLY A 104 -0.32 -9.77 -3.95
CA GLY A 104 -0.65 -11.17 -4.23
C GLY A 104 -0.99 -11.97 -2.98
N GLU A 105 -0.78 -11.44 -1.79
CA GLU A 105 -1.11 -12.08 -0.52
C GLU A 105 -2.62 -12.36 -0.40
N GLU A 106 -3.46 -11.44 -0.83
CA GLU A 106 -4.91 -11.63 -0.80
C GLU A 106 -5.34 -12.80 -1.68
N LEU A 107 -4.74 -12.94 -2.86
CA LEU A 107 -5.02 -14.02 -3.80
C LEU A 107 -4.49 -15.36 -3.29
N ALA A 108 -3.27 -15.35 -2.74
CA ALA A 108 -2.62 -16.53 -2.22
C ALA A 108 -3.37 -17.15 -1.03
N PHE A 109 -3.98 -16.31 -0.16
CA PHE A 109 -4.65 -16.79 1.05
C PHE A 109 -6.15 -17.02 0.88
N THR A 110 -6.84 -16.25 0.04
CA THR A 110 -8.30 -16.38 -0.10
C THR A 110 -8.70 -17.30 -1.23
N GLY A 111 -7.85 -17.47 -2.24
CA GLY A 111 -8.17 -18.20 -3.47
C GLY A 111 -9.35 -17.60 -4.25
N PHE A 112 -9.86 -16.44 -3.80
CA PHE A 112 -11.07 -15.83 -4.34
C PHE A 112 -10.73 -14.67 -5.27
N CYS A 113 -10.97 -14.87 -6.55
CA CYS A 113 -10.93 -13.81 -7.54
C CYS A 113 -11.87 -14.08 -8.70
N ASP A 114 -12.58 -13.06 -9.13
CA ASP A 114 -13.57 -13.14 -10.21
C ASP A 114 -12.95 -12.99 -11.62
N GLY A 115 -11.62 -12.98 -11.72
CA GLY A 115 -10.90 -12.82 -12.99
C GLY A 115 -10.97 -11.41 -13.59
N SER A 116 -11.70 -10.50 -12.98
CA SER A 116 -11.88 -9.13 -13.49
C SER A 116 -10.80 -8.13 -13.03
N ALA A 117 -9.98 -8.51 -12.05
CA ALA A 117 -8.90 -7.68 -11.56
C ALA A 117 -7.53 -8.16 -12.04
N VAL A 118 -6.66 -7.23 -12.37
CA VAL A 118 -5.29 -7.48 -12.83
C VAL A 118 -4.32 -6.55 -12.11
N ILE A 119 -3.10 -7.03 -11.88
CA ILE A 119 -1.99 -6.18 -11.47
C ILE A 119 -1.16 -5.87 -12.72
N ALA A 120 -0.99 -4.58 -13.01
CA ALA A 120 -0.28 -4.12 -14.20
C ALA A 120 0.79 -3.07 -13.84
N CYS A 121 1.89 -3.07 -14.59
CA CYS A 121 2.96 -2.08 -14.43
C CYS A 121 2.53 -0.71 -14.94
N ARG A 122 2.74 0.35 -14.15
CA ARG A 122 2.69 1.74 -14.62
C ARG A 122 4.00 2.18 -15.26
N GLU A 123 5.10 1.67 -14.73
CA GLU A 123 6.48 1.89 -15.19
C GLU A 123 7.17 0.54 -15.33
N ASP A 124 8.41 0.53 -15.81
CA ASP A 124 9.22 -0.68 -15.82
C ASP A 124 9.45 -1.18 -14.39
N CYS A 125 9.04 -2.40 -14.12
CA CYS A 125 9.06 -2.99 -12.79
C CYS A 125 10.08 -4.12 -12.67
N ARG A 126 10.72 -4.20 -11.50
CA ARG A 126 11.42 -5.39 -11.03
C ARG A 126 10.66 -5.96 -9.85
N ILE A 127 10.35 -7.24 -9.91
CA ILE A 127 9.52 -7.90 -8.90
C ILE A 127 10.20 -9.16 -8.42
N LEU A 128 10.25 -9.32 -7.10
CA LEU A 128 10.63 -10.55 -6.44
C LEU A 128 9.38 -11.36 -6.15
N PHE A 129 9.29 -12.55 -6.71
CA PHE A 129 8.23 -13.51 -6.42
C PHE A 129 8.71 -14.54 -5.41
N MET A 130 7.82 -14.92 -4.50
CA MET A 130 8.07 -15.94 -3.48
C MET A 130 6.83 -16.81 -3.33
N ARG A 131 7.02 -18.09 -3.06
CA ARG A 131 5.90 -19.01 -2.81
C ARG A 131 5.33 -18.80 -1.42
N TYR A 132 4.00 -18.55 -1.31
CA TYR A 132 3.36 -18.33 -0.02
C TYR A 132 3.36 -19.57 0.86
N ASP A 133 3.23 -20.78 0.25
CA ASP A 133 3.28 -22.05 0.97
C ASP A 133 4.64 -22.28 1.66
N GLN A 134 5.71 -21.76 1.06
CA GLN A 134 7.05 -21.80 1.67
C GLN A 134 7.23 -20.75 2.78
N ILE A 135 6.54 -19.61 2.68
CA ILE A 135 6.55 -18.59 3.72
C ILE A 135 5.77 -19.07 4.96
N THR A 136 4.67 -19.78 4.76
CA THR A 136 3.78 -20.23 5.84
C THR A 136 4.19 -21.58 6.44
N LYS A 137 4.93 -22.40 5.71
CA LYS A 137 5.46 -23.67 6.23
C LYS A 137 6.42 -23.44 7.38
N ARG A 138 6.31 -24.28 8.39
CA ARG A 138 7.31 -24.33 9.45
C ARG A 138 8.63 -24.86 8.85
N CYS A 139 9.66 -24.01 8.86
CA CYS A 139 10.99 -24.41 8.44
C CYS A 139 11.50 -25.55 9.32
N GLU A 140 12.10 -26.59 8.74
CA GLU A 140 12.71 -27.69 9.49
C GLU A 140 13.78 -27.21 10.47
N ASN A 141 14.45 -26.09 10.14
CA ASN A 141 15.44 -25.44 10.98
C ASN A 141 14.85 -24.50 12.04
N ALA A 142 13.51 -24.33 12.11
CA ALA A 142 12.79 -23.46 13.05
C ALA A 142 13.48 -22.09 13.27
N CYS A 143 13.97 -21.46 12.19
CA CYS A 143 14.76 -20.24 12.29
C CYS A 143 13.90 -19.04 12.70
N ASP A 144 14.42 -18.21 13.63
CA ASP A 144 13.73 -17.02 14.13
C ASP A 144 13.40 -16.01 13.01
N CYS A 145 14.23 -15.96 11.98
CA CYS A 145 14.05 -15.09 10.83
C CYS A 145 12.78 -15.43 10.03
N HIS A 146 12.44 -16.73 9.89
CA HIS A 146 11.20 -17.16 9.24
C HIS A 146 9.98 -16.64 10.02
N SER A 147 9.98 -16.81 11.34
CA SER A 147 8.94 -16.27 12.22
C SER A 147 8.84 -14.75 12.12
N GLN A 148 9.96 -14.05 11.93
CA GLN A 148 9.98 -12.61 11.72
C GLN A 148 9.28 -12.20 10.43
N VAL A 149 9.54 -12.88 9.30
CA VAL A 149 8.87 -12.58 8.02
C VAL A 149 7.37 -12.85 8.09
N VAL A 150 6.97 -13.97 8.68
CA VAL A 150 5.55 -14.29 8.90
C VAL A 150 4.89 -13.20 9.76
N THR A 151 5.55 -12.77 10.84
CA THR A 151 5.06 -11.69 11.71
C THR A 151 4.93 -10.37 10.93
N ASN A 152 5.91 -10.06 10.09
CA ASN A 152 5.86 -8.85 9.26
C ASN A 152 4.72 -8.92 8.23
N LEU A 153 4.49 -10.08 7.62
CA LEU A 153 3.37 -10.29 6.70
C LEU A 153 2.02 -10.06 7.40
N PHE A 154 1.83 -10.61 8.61
CA PHE A 154 0.63 -10.34 9.40
C PHE A 154 0.46 -8.86 9.74
N ARG A 155 1.55 -8.17 10.08
CA ARG A 155 1.51 -6.72 10.33
C ARG A 155 1.09 -5.93 9.08
N LEU A 156 1.60 -6.31 7.90
CA LEU A 156 1.21 -5.70 6.62
C LEU A 156 -0.28 -5.90 6.34
N LEU A 157 -0.78 -7.14 6.44
CA LEU A 157 -2.21 -7.45 6.26
C LEU A 157 -3.10 -6.71 7.26
N SER A 158 -2.70 -6.68 8.53
CA SER A 158 -3.44 -5.95 9.58
C SER A 158 -3.51 -4.46 9.29
N ARG A 159 -2.41 -3.86 8.80
CA ARG A 159 -2.38 -2.45 8.39
C ARG A 159 -3.30 -2.19 7.20
N LYS A 160 -3.24 -3.01 6.14
CA LYS A 160 -4.15 -2.89 4.99
C LYS A 160 -5.62 -2.95 5.45
N SER A 161 -5.96 -3.92 6.31
CA SER A 161 -7.31 -4.05 6.87
C SER A 161 -7.74 -2.81 7.67
N LEU A 162 -6.86 -2.28 8.52
CA LEU A 162 -7.13 -1.06 9.29
C LEU A 162 -7.39 0.14 8.36
N HIS A 163 -6.58 0.33 7.33
CA HIS A 163 -6.76 1.42 6.37
C HIS A 163 -8.09 1.33 5.63
N LEU A 164 -8.47 0.11 5.22
CA LEU A 164 -9.77 -0.11 4.59
C LEU A 164 -10.93 0.24 5.55
N SER A 165 -10.83 -0.17 6.81
CA SER A 165 -11.83 0.15 7.85
C SER A 165 -11.93 1.67 8.09
N GLN A 166 -10.81 2.35 8.22
CA GLN A 166 -10.76 3.81 8.38
C GLN A 166 -11.39 4.54 7.19
N ARG A 167 -11.12 4.06 5.98
CA ARG A 167 -11.71 4.65 4.80
C ARG A 167 -13.22 4.40 4.70
N ILE A 168 -13.69 3.20 5.05
CA ILE A 168 -15.12 2.89 5.12
C ILE A 168 -15.80 3.85 6.11
N GLU A 169 -15.20 4.11 7.27
CA GLU A 169 -15.70 5.06 8.25
C GLU A 169 -15.86 6.46 7.65
N VAL A 170 -14.82 6.99 6.99
CA VAL A 170 -14.89 8.29 6.30
C VAL A 170 -15.98 8.30 5.23
N LEU A 171 -16.06 7.26 4.39
CA LEU A 171 -17.06 7.18 3.31
C LEU A 171 -18.51 7.05 3.83
N SER A 172 -18.69 6.47 5.01
CA SER A 172 -19.98 6.31 5.68
C SER A 172 -20.53 7.63 6.25
N CYS A 173 -19.70 8.64 6.40
CA CYS A 173 -20.16 9.98 6.79
C CYS A 173 -21.08 10.58 5.73
N ARG A 174 -22.12 11.31 6.16
CA ARG A 174 -23.18 11.80 5.25
C ARG A 174 -22.78 13.05 4.47
N SER A 175 -22.00 13.94 5.06
CA SER A 175 -21.62 15.22 4.45
C SER A 175 -20.12 15.30 4.19
N ILE A 176 -19.70 16.11 3.23
CA ILE A 176 -18.30 16.41 2.94
C ILE A 176 -17.60 16.93 4.21
N ARG A 177 -18.28 17.74 5.00
CA ARG A 177 -17.79 18.26 6.27
C ARG A 177 -17.45 17.14 7.25
N GLU A 178 -18.40 16.23 7.49
CA GLU A 178 -18.18 15.09 8.38
C GLU A 178 -17.06 14.19 7.89
N LYS A 179 -17.00 13.93 6.58
CA LYS A 179 -15.92 13.15 5.96
C LYS A 179 -14.54 13.77 6.19
N LEU A 180 -14.43 15.09 6.00
CA LEU A 180 -13.18 15.82 6.26
C LEU A 180 -12.78 15.77 7.73
N MET A 181 -13.71 16.03 8.65
CA MET A 181 -13.43 15.98 10.08
C MET A 181 -13.07 14.57 10.56
N CYS A 182 -13.79 13.55 10.10
CA CYS A 182 -13.47 12.16 10.38
C CYS A 182 -12.03 11.83 9.92
N PHE A 183 -11.69 12.16 8.68
CA PHE A 183 -10.34 11.96 8.16
C PHE A 183 -9.28 12.71 8.97
N PHE A 184 -9.51 13.97 9.33
CA PHE A 184 -8.54 14.76 10.12
C PHE A 184 -8.36 14.22 11.53
N HIS A 185 -9.42 13.75 12.18
CA HIS A 185 -9.30 13.06 13.48
C HIS A 185 -8.47 11.78 13.35
N GLN A 186 -8.73 10.95 12.34
CA GLN A 186 -7.91 9.75 12.09
C GLN A 186 -6.43 10.10 11.88
N GLN A 187 -6.12 11.17 11.12
CA GLN A 187 -4.73 11.62 10.94
C GLN A 187 -4.10 12.14 12.24
N SER A 188 -4.86 12.88 13.04
CA SER A 188 -4.43 13.35 14.36
C SER A 188 -4.09 12.18 15.29
N ASP A 189 -4.95 11.17 15.35
CA ASP A 189 -4.75 9.98 16.19
C ASP A 189 -3.52 9.18 15.73
N LEU A 190 -3.35 9.00 14.43
CA LEU A 190 -2.21 8.28 13.85
C LEU A 190 -0.88 8.98 14.09
N SER A 191 -0.86 10.32 14.00
CA SER A 191 0.35 11.12 14.24
C SER A 191 0.63 11.38 15.72
N GLY A 192 -0.34 11.15 16.59
CA GLY A 192 -0.29 11.54 17.99
C GLY A 192 -0.24 13.07 18.20
N SER A 193 -0.67 13.85 17.21
CA SER A 193 -0.58 15.31 17.20
C SER A 193 -1.81 15.93 16.56
N ARG A 194 -2.27 17.07 17.10
CA ARG A 194 -3.34 17.87 16.48
C ARG A 194 -2.87 18.58 15.19
N SER A 195 -1.55 18.64 14.94
CA SER A 195 -0.95 19.23 13.74
C SER A 195 -0.20 18.16 12.97
N PHE A 196 -0.60 17.89 11.74
CA PHE A 196 -0.06 16.82 10.91
C PHE A 196 -0.01 17.23 9.43
N PRO A 197 0.97 16.74 8.67
CA PRO A 197 0.97 16.90 7.20
C PRO A 197 -0.12 16.06 6.58
N LEU A 198 -0.76 16.57 5.51
CA LEU A 198 -1.64 15.75 4.69
C LEU A 198 -0.81 14.65 3.98
N PRO A 199 -1.24 13.38 3.99
CA PRO A 199 -0.49 12.31 3.35
C PRO A 199 -0.52 12.38 1.82
N PHE A 200 -1.39 13.21 1.24
CA PHE A 200 -1.57 13.35 -0.20
C PHE A 200 -2.10 14.75 -0.58
N SER A 201 -2.12 15.04 -1.88
CA SER A 201 -2.59 16.32 -2.42
C SER A 201 -4.09 16.55 -2.13
N LEU A 202 -4.54 17.81 -2.18
CA LEU A 202 -5.96 18.12 -2.03
C LEU A 202 -6.86 17.49 -3.10
N SER A 203 -6.31 17.22 -4.29
CA SER A 203 -7.05 16.49 -5.33
C SER A 203 -7.24 15.04 -4.93
N ALA A 204 -6.19 14.38 -4.47
CA ALA A 204 -6.27 13.01 -3.96
C ALA A 204 -7.13 12.89 -2.69
N LEU A 205 -7.15 13.94 -1.83
CA LEU A 205 -8.07 13.99 -0.68
C LEU A 205 -9.53 14.00 -1.12
N ALA A 206 -9.87 14.80 -2.15
CA ALA A 206 -11.24 14.84 -2.68
C ALA A 206 -11.67 13.47 -3.24
N GLU A 207 -10.77 12.80 -3.94
CA GLU A 207 -10.97 11.43 -4.42
C GLU A 207 -11.11 10.44 -3.25
N TYR A 208 -10.24 10.53 -2.25
CA TYR A 208 -10.27 9.67 -1.07
C TYR A 208 -11.61 9.71 -0.34
N ILE A 209 -12.19 10.90 -0.16
CA ILE A 209 -13.49 11.07 0.51
C ILE A 209 -14.68 10.94 -0.46
N SER A 210 -14.43 10.63 -1.73
CA SER A 210 -15.43 10.56 -2.81
C SER A 210 -16.30 11.83 -2.86
N ALA A 211 -15.66 12.99 -3.04
CA ALA A 211 -16.29 14.29 -3.12
C ALA A 211 -15.78 15.08 -4.34
N ASP A 212 -16.65 15.97 -4.88
CA ASP A 212 -16.20 16.97 -5.85
C ASP A 212 -15.17 17.90 -5.20
N ARG A 213 -14.03 18.12 -5.91
CA ARG A 213 -12.94 18.94 -5.39
C ARG A 213 -13.37 20.36 -5.03
N SER A 214 -14.22 20.99 -5.87
CA SER A 214 -14.67 22.36 -5.64
C SER A 214 -15.60 22.43 -4.43
N ALA A 215 -16.45 21.42 -4.24
CA ALA A 215 -17.31 21.30 -3.08
C ALA A 215 -16.48 21.08 -1.80
N MET A 216 -15.50 20.20 -1.85
CA MET A 216 -14.57 19.97 -0.73
C MET A 216 -13.80 21.24 -0.35
N MET A 217 -13.29 21.99 -1.34
CA MET A 217 -12.56 23.23 -1.08
C MET A 217 -13.44 24.30 -0.43
N ARG A 218 -14.74 24.37 -0.79
CA ARG A 218 -15.68 25.26 -0.11
C ARG A 218 -15.89 24.88 1.36
N GLU A 219 -16.02 23.59 1.65
CA GLU A 219 -16.15 23.13 3.04
C GLU A 219 -14.85 23.34 3.85
N LEU A 220 -13.68 23.10 3.27
CA LEU A 220 -12.39 23.42 3.90
C LEU A 220 -12.27 24.90 4.25
N LYS A 221 -12.77 25.80 3.39
CA LYS A 221 -12.81 27.23 3.66
C LYS A 221 -13.71 27.54 4.87
N LYS A 222 -14.92 26.97 4.93
CA LYS A 222 -15.85 27.14 6.07
C LYS A 222 -15.23 26.62 7.38
N LEU A 223 -14.64 25.43 7.37
CA LEU A 223 -13.98 24.86 8.55
C LEU A 223 -12.89 25.78 9.10
N ARG A 224 -12.14 26.47 8.23
CA ARG A 224 -11.16 27.50 8.64
C ARG A 224 -11.82 28.76 9.20
N GLU A 225 -12.86 29.26 8.57
CA GLU A 225 -13.61 30.44 9.02
C GLU A 225 -14.26 30.22 10.38
N GLU A 226 -14.74 28.99 10.62
CA GLU A 226 -15.31 28.56 11.91
C GLU A 226 -14.25 28.20 12.95
N GLN A 227 -12.96 28.34 12.63
CA GLN A 227 -11.84 28.05 13.53
C GLN A 227 -11.81 26.58 14.03
N LEU A 228 -12.31 25.64 13.25
CA LEU A 228 -12.21 24.21 13.57
C LEU A 228 -10.88 23.60 13.11
N ILE A 229 -10.31 24.19 12.06
CA ILE A 229 -9.01 23.79 11.52
C ILE A 229 -8.18 25.03 11.13
N ARG A 230 -6.85 24.86 11.15
CA ARG A 230 -5.90 25.76 10.48
C ARG A 230 -5.16 24.97 9.41
N THR A 231 -4.83 25.62 8.30
CA THR A 231 -4.04 25.02 7.23
C THR A 231 -2.86 25.92 6.89
N GLU A 232 -1.66 25.36 6.90
CA GLU A 232 -0.40 26.04 6.54
C GLU A 232 0.34 25.17 5.53
N GLY A 233 0.33 25.61 4.25
CA GLY A 233 0.86 24.80 3.15
C GLY A 233 0.16 23.45 3.05
N HIS A 234 0.88 22.38 3.35
CA HIS A 234 0.38 20.99 3.33
C HIS A 234 0.04 20.44 4.71
N THR A 235 0.12 21.27 5.74
CA THR A 235 -0.16 20.88 7.14
C THR A 235 -1.56 21.32 7.56
N VAL A 236 -2.26 20.45 8.26
CA VAL A 236 -3.56 20.72 8.90
C VAL A 236 -3.38 20.65 10.41
N THR A 237 -3.99 21.59 11.12
CA THR A 237 -4.05 21.63 12.59
C THR A 237 -5.52 21.63 13.02
N LEU A 238 -5.92 20.72 13.89
CA LEU A 238 -7.21 20.73 14.58
C LEU A 238 -7.14 21.74 15.75
N LEU A 239 -8.11 22.64 15.81
CA LEU A 239 -8.17 23.70 16.85
C LEU A 239 -9.05 23.33 18.03
#